data_3b3cae6ecb7d83514dc15d384879bea8
#
_entry.id   3b3cae6ecb7d83514dc15d384879bea8
#
_cell.length_a   1.000
_cell.length_b   1.000
_cell.length_c   1.000
_cell.angle_alpha   90.00
_cell.angle_beta   90.00
_cell.angle_gamma   90.00
#
_symmetry.space_group_name_H-M   'P 1'
#
loop_
_entity.id
_entity.type
_entity.pdbx_description
1 polymer ?
#
loop_
_entity_poly.entity_id
_entity_poly.type
_entity_poly.pdbx_seq_one_letter_code
_entity_poly.pdbx_strand_id
1 'polypeptide(L)'
;MASNVVVKDIMQKDVKVVNNNTVMQEVVAIMNKFDKDAILVVQSGKPTGIITVKDVLVRAVEANVPLKTVIARMVYTNPLVVIDENATIEEAAKLMKLWSIKHLPVVDKQGALVGLLDDRAVVYAVPKLMSIMQEFCLRK
;
A
#
# COMPACT_ATOMS: atom_id res chain seq x y z
N MET A 1 4.32 -23.29 -12.87
CA MET A 1 3.68 -23.97 -11.76
C MET A 1 3.19 -22.94 -10.76
N ALA A 2 1.95 -23.05 -10.34
CA ALA A 2 1.39 -22.11 -9.39
C ALA A 2 2.09 -22.23 -8.05
N SER A 3 2.40 -21.10 -7.45
CA SER A 3 2.94 -21.04 -6.10
C SER A 3 1.85 -21.33 -5.09
N ASN A 4 2.18 -22.03 -4.00
CA ASN A 4 1.29 -22.20 -2.88
C ASN A 4 1.29 -20.98 -1.95
N VAL A 5 2.10 -19.97 -2.29
CA VAL A 5 2.19 -18.73 -1.51
C VAL A 5 0.99 -17.86 -1.79
N VAL A 6 0.33 -17.42 -0.74
CA VAL A 6 -0.81 -16.48 -0.83
C VAL A 6 -0.40 -15.12 -0.28
N VAL A 7 -1.24 -14.14 -0.54
CA VAL A 7 -0.97 -12.73 -0.18
C VAL A 7 -0.62 -12.56 1.30
N LYS A 8 -1.34 -13.22 2.21
CA LYS A 8 -1.09 -13.07 3.64
C LYS A 8 0.29 -13.55 4.08
N ASP A 9 0.94 -14.41 3.28
CA ASP A 9 2.27 -14.92 3.60
C ASP A 9 3.38 -13.90 3.36
N ILE A 10 3.12 -12.90 2.49
CA ILE A 10 4.13 -11.93 2.06
C ILE A 10 3.76 -10.47 2.34
N MET A 11 2.54 -10.19 2.80
CA MET A 11 2.09 -8.84 3.09
C MET A 11 2.79 -8.25 4.31
N GLN A 12 2.88 -6.93 4.37
CA GLN A 12 3.27 -6.22 5.58
C GLN A 12 2.08 -6.21 6.53
N LYS A 13 2.31 -6.56 7.79
CA LYS A 13 1.29 -6.54 8.83
C LYS A 13 1.31 -5.25 9.64
N ASP A 14 2.47 -4.59 9.72
CA ASP A 14 2.63 -3.32 10.41
C ASP A 14 2.21 -2.18 9.49
N VAL A 15 0.90 -2.02 9.32
CA VAL A 15 0.32 -1.00 8.46
C VAL A 15 -0.08 0.20 9.32
N LYS A 16 0.33 1.39 8.89
CA LYS A 16 -0.07 2.63 9.56
C LYS A 16 -1.38 3.12 8.97
N VAL A 17 -2.31 3.49 9.84
CA VAL A 17 -3.66 3.89 9.43
C VAL A 17 -4.01 5.25 10.02
N VAL A 18 -4.86 5.97 9.31
CA VAL A 18 -5.46 7.23 9.75
C VAL A 18 -6.94 7.19 9.40
N ASN A 19 -7.72 8.15 9.89
CA ASN A 19 -9.12 8.28 9.49
C ASN A 19 -9.29 9.37 8.43
N ASN A 20 -10.50 9.49 7.89
CA ASN A 20 -10.83 10.45 6.83
C ASN A 20 -10.50 11.89 7.20
N ASN A 21 -10.60 12.23 8.48
CA ASN A 21 -10.47 13.60 8.97
C ASN A 21 -9.07 13.94 9.49
N THR A 22 -8.13 12.98 9.40
CA THR A 22 -6.76 13.24 9.82
C THR A 22 -6.13 14.29 8.91
N VAL A 23 -5.53 15.30 9.52
CA VAL A 23 -4.87 16.39 8.79
C VAL A 23 -3.65 15.85 8.05
N MET A 24 -3.42 16.31 6.83
CA MET A 24 -2.31 15.82 6.01
C MET A 24 -0.94 16.05 6.63
N GLN A 25 -0.77 17.10 7.42
CA GLN A 25 0.46 17.32 8.17
C GLN A 25 0.80 16.12 9.06
N GLU A 26 -0.22 15.55 9.71
CA GLU A 26 -0.05 14.36 10.55
C GLU A 26 0.25 13.12 9.72
N VAL A 27 -0.41 12.97 8.57
CA VAL A 27 -0.15 11.84 7.64
C VAL A 27 1.32 11.84 7.22
N VAL A 28 1.83 12.99 6.79
CA VAL A 28 3.23 13.14 6.36
C VAL A 28 4.18 12.86 7.53
N ALA A 29 3.85 13.31 8.73
CA ALA A 29 4.65 13.05 9.92
C ALA A 29 4.76 11.55 10.22
N ILE A 30 3.66 10.80 10.06
CA ILE A 30 3.64 9.35 10.25
C ILE A 30 4.50 8.67 9.18
N MET A 31 4.39 9.08 7.93
CA MET A 31 5.24 8.55 6.85
C MET A 31 6.72 8.69 7.19
N ASN A 32 7.10 9.86 7.66
CA ASN A 32 8.50 10.13 8.01
C ASN A 32 8.95 9.36 9.24
N LYS A 33 8.14 9.37 10.29
CA LYS A 33 8.50 8.74 11.57
C LYS A 33 8.67 7.22 11.44
N PHE A 34 7.81 6.56 10.66
CA PHE A 34 7.79 5.10 10.54
C PHE A 34 8.35 4.60 9.22
N ASP A 35 8.91 5.50 8.40
CA ASP A 35 9.49 5.16 7.10
C ASP A 35 8.50 4.40 6.20
N LYS A 36 7.30 4.94 6.07
CA LYS A 36 6.25 4.36 5.25
C LYS A 36 6.01 5.21 4.01
N ASP A 37 5.88 4.57 2.86
CA ASP A 37 5.56 5.23 1.59
C ASP A 37 4.07 5.19 1.26
N ALA A 38 3.28 4.53 2.09
CA ALA A 38 1.82 4.45 1.95
C ALA A 38 1.17 4.38 3.32
N ILE A 39 0.08 5.13 3.47
CA ILE A 39 -0.74 5.15 4.69
C ILE A 39 -2.17 4.78 4.29
N LEU A 40 -2.82 3.91 5.03
CA LEU A 40 -4.20 3.53 4.77
C LEU A 40 -5.15 4.44 5.52
N VAL A 41 -6.22 4.84 4.85
CA VAL A 41 -7.33 5.54 5.47
C VAL A 41 -8.40 4.50 5.77
N VAL A 42 -8.81 4.43 7.04
CA VAL A 42 -9.67 3.35 7.54
C VAL A 42 -10.88 3.95 8.25
N GLN A 43 -12.03 3.33 8.05
CA GLN A 43 -13.25 3.66 8.76
C GLN A 43 -13.91 2.37 9.23
N SER A 44 -14.15 2.26 10.53
CA SER A 44 -14.76 1.06 11.14
C SER A 44 -14.00 -0.23 10.79
N GLY A 45 -12.66 -0.17 10.80
CA GLY A 45 -11.81 -1.31 10.51
C GLY A 45 -11.63 -1.62 9.03
N LYS A 46 -12.33 -0.92 8.15
CA LYS A 46 -12.29 -1.18 6.70
C LYS A 46 -11.52 -0.08 5.98
N PRO A 47 -10.66 -0.44 5.02
CA PRO A 47 -9.92 0.56 4.26
C PRO A 47 -10.87 1.34 3.35
N THR A 48 -10.77 2.66 3.36
CA THR A 48 -11.56 3.55 2.51
C THR A 48 -10.71 4.30 1.50
N GLY A 49 -9.40 4.37 1.73
CA GLY A 49 -8.49 5.03 0.81
C GLY A 49 -7.05 4.71 1.13
N ILE A 50 -6.17 5.10 0.23
CA ILE A 50 -4.73 4.96 0.41
C ILE A 50 -4.07 6.28 0.00
N ILE A 51 -3.08 6.71 0.78
CA ILE A 51 -2.29 7.89 0.48
C ILE A 51 -0.84 7.46 0.34
N THR A 52 -0.28 7.64 -0.85
CA THR A 52 1.13 7.36 -1.12
C THR A 52 1.93 8.66 -1.12
N VAL A 53 3.25 8.55 -1.09
CA VAL A 53 4.14 9.72 -1.22
C VAL A 53 3.84 10.47 -2.52
N LYS A 54 3.54 9.75 -3.61
CA LYS A 54 3.16 10.38 -4.88
C LYS A 54 1.90 11.21 -4.75
N ASP A 55 0.89 10.71 -4.02
CA ASP A 55 -0.34 11.49 -3.76
C ASP A 55 -0.02 12.79 -3.03
N VAL A 56 0.86 12.75 -2.05
CA VAL A 56 1.27 13.96 -1.33
C VAL A 56 1.94 14.95 -2.26
N LEU A 57 2.85 14.47 -3.12
CA LEU A 57 3.56 15.34 -4.05
C LEU A 57 2.62 15.97 -5.08
N VAL A 58 1.72 15.20 -5.66
CA VAL A 58 0.85 15.66 -6.75
C VAL A 58 -0.36 16.42 -6.24
N ARG A 59 -1.03 15.87 -5.22
CA ARG A 59 -2.32 16.40 -4.77
C ARG A 59 -2.23 17.40 -3.64
N ALA A 60 -1.06 17.50 -3.01
CA ALA A 60 -0.84 18.49 -1.96
C ALA A 60 0.25 19.49 -2.36
N VAL A 61 1.46 19.04 -2.64
CA VAL A 61 2.58 19.94 -2.91
C VAL A 61 2.42 20.65 -4.25
N GLU A 62 2.23 19.90 -5.34
CA GLU A 62 2.05 20.48 -6.68
C GLU A 62 0.78 21.32 -6.75
N ALA A 63 -0.31 20.85 -6.14
CA ALA A 63 -1.57 21.57 -6.09
C ALA A 63 -1.55 22.79 -5.15
N ASN A 64 -0.46 22.95 -4.40
CA ASN A 64 -0.25 24.07 -3.47
C ASN A 64 -1.35 24.18 -2.41
N VAL A 65 -1.77 23.05 -1.85
CA VAL A 65 -2.74 23.03 -0.75
C VAL A 65 -2.02 22.95 0.60
N PRO A 66 -2.52 23.63 1.65
CA PRO A 66 -1.83 23.66 2.93
C PRO A 66 -2.04 22.36 3.71
N LEU A 67 -0.95 21.67 4.04
CA LEU A 67 -0.98 20.39 4.74
C LEU A 67 -1.61 20.48 6.13
N LYS A 68 -1.59 21.67 6.74
CA LYS A 68 -2.13 21.87 8.09
C LYS A 68 -3.66 21.92 8.15
N THR A 69 -4.30 22.13 7.01
CA THR A 69 -5.77 22.29 6.96
C THR A 69 -6.47 21.25 6.09
N VAL A 70 -5.73 20.63 5.15
CA VAL A 70 -6.29 19.62 4.26
C VAL A 70 -6.30 18.27 4.98
N ILE A 71 -7.40 17.54 4.84
CA ILE A 71 -7.58 16.25 5.51
C ILE A 71 -7.43 15.10 4.53
N ALA A 72 -7.19 13.90 5.08
CA ALA A 72 -6.86 12.69 4.32
C ALA A 72 -7.85 12.39 3.19
N ARG A 73 -9.17 12.50 3.44
CA ARG A 73 -10.17 12.17 2.41
C ARG A 73 -10.08 13.06 1.17
N MET A 74 -9.44 14.23 1.27
CA MET A 74 -9.27 15.14 0.13
C MET A 74 -8.09 14.78 -0.75
N VAL A 75 -7.22 13.88 -0.28
CA VAL A 75 -5.95 13.57 -0.95
C VAL A 75 -5.88 12.12 -1.40
N TYR A 76 -6.57 11.19 -0.74
CA TYR A 76 -6.40 9.78 -1.04
C TYR A 76 -6.87 9.40 -2.44
N THR A 77 -6.28 8.32 -2.95
CA THR A 77 -6.62 7.78 -4.27
C THR A 77 -7.98 7.08 -4.24
N ASN A 78 -8.77 7.34 -5.27
CA ASN A 78 -10.11 6.78 -5.45
C ASN A 78 -10.26 6.31 -6.91
N PRO A 79 -10.80 5.13 -7.22
CA PRO A 79 -11.30 4.13 -6.28
C PRO A 79 -10.19 3.36 -5.58
N LEU A 80 -10.50 2.77 -4.42
CA LEU A 80 -9.59 1.91 -3.70
C LEU A 80 -9.70 0.49 -4.23
N VAL A 81 -8.57 -0.09 -4.62
CA VAL A 81 -8.50 -1.49 -5.05
C VAL A 81 -7.89 -2.30 -3.90
N VAL A 82 -8.60 -3.33 -3.46
CA VAL A 82 -8.16 -4.20 -2.37
C VAL A 82 -8.02 -5.64 -2.86
N ILE A 83 -7.35 -6.47 -2.07
CA ILE A 83 -7.21 -7.89 -2.38
C ILE A 83 -7.48 -8.73 -1.12
N ASP A 84 -8.02 -9.92 -1.32
CA ASP A 84 -8.26 -10.87 -0.24
C ASP A 84 -6.95 -11.47 0.26
N GLU A 85 -6.83 -11.70 1.57
CA GLU A 85 -5.62 -12.24 2.17
C GLU A 85 -5.27 -13.64 1.66
N ASN A 86 -6.24 -14.39 1.18
CA ASN A 86 -6.04 -15.74 0.65
C ASN A 86 -5.86 -15.78 -0.86
N ALA A 87 -5.85 -14.63 -1.53
CA ALA A 87 -5.58 -14.56 -2.96
C ALA A 87 -4.15 -15.00 -3.26
N THR A 88 -3.91 -15.46 -4.48
CA THR A 88 -2.59 -15.87 -4.94
C THR A 88 -1.75 -14.64 -5.28
N ILE A 89 -0.43 -14.82 -5.30
CA ILE A 89 0.48 -13.75 -5.71
C ILE A 89 0.30 -13.41 -7.20
N GLU A 90 -0.10 -14.39 -8.01
CA GLU A 90 -0.42 -14.17 -9.43
C GLU A 90 -1.62 -13.24 -9.59
N GLU A 91 -2.67 -13.44 -8.78
CA GLU A 91 -3.83 -12.55 -8.76
C GLU A 91 -3.45 -11.14 -8.36
N ALA A 92 -2.58 -11.01 -7.36
CA ALA A 92 -2.08 -9.70 -6.92
C ALA A 92 -1.32 -8.99 -8.04
N ALA A 93 -0.42 -9.71 -8.73
CA ALA A 93 0.34 -9.15 -9.85
C ALA A 93 -0.58 -8.67 -10.97
N LYS A 94 -1.62 -9.43 -11.28
CA LYS A 94 -2.61 -9.06 -12.30
C LYS A 94 -3.35 -7.79 -11.94
N LEU A 95 -3.77 -7.65 -10.67
CA LEU A 95 -4.46 -6.44 -10.21
C LEU A 95 -3.55 -5.22 -10.27
N MET A 96 -2.31 -5.37 -9.86
CA MET A 96 -1.35 -4.27 -9.90
C MET A 96 -1.12 -3.80 -11.33
N LYS A 97 -1.01 -4.74 -12.28
CA LYS A 97 -0.85 -4.43 -13.69
C LYS A 97 -2.11 -3.77 -14.26
N LEU A 98 -3.27 -4.35 -13.98
CA LEU A 98 -4.54 -3.87 -14.51
C LEU A 98 -4.83 -2.42 -14.09
N TRP A 99 -4.57 -2.09 -12.84
CA TRP A 99 -4.86 -0.77 -12.28
C TRP A 99 -3.64 0.17 -12.24
N SER A 100 -2.47 -0.30 -12.69
CA SER A 100 -1.20 0.45 -12.66
C SER A 100 -0.90 0.97 -11.26
N ILE A 101 -1.02 0.09 -10.26
CA ILE A 101 -0.81 0.42 -8.86
C ILE A 101 0.29 -0.46 -8.28
N LYS A 102 0.98 0.05 -7.26
CA LYS A 102 2.08 -0.63 -6.59
C LYS A 102 1.75 -1.09 -5.18
N HIS A 103 0.55 -0.76 -4.70
CA HIS A 103 0.11 -1.06 -3.35
C HIS A 103 -1.29 -1.63 -3.38
N LEU A 104 -1.51 -2.73 -2.66
CA LEU A 104 -2.82 -3.34 -2.50
C LEU A 104 -3.11 -3.51 -1.01
N PRO A 105 -4.08 -2.78 -0.46
CA PRO A 105 -4.57 -3.09 0.87
C PRO A 105 -5.14 -4.51 0.89
N VAL A 106 -4.79 -5.26 1.92
CA VAL A 106 -5.21 -6.65 2.06
C VAL A 106 -6.31 -6.74 3.11
N VAL A 107 -7.40 -7.40 2.76
CA VAL A 107 -8.57 -7.52 3.62
C VAL A 107 -8.91 -8.98 3.88
N ASP A 108 -9.61 -9.22 4.98
CA ASP A 108 -10.19 -10.54 5.30
C ASP A 108 -11.57 -10.69 4.65
N LYS A 109 -12.26 -11.78 4.96
CA LYS A 109 -13.58 -12.09 4.39
C LYS A 109 -14.64 -11.06 4.76
N GLN A 110 -14.48 -10.38 5.88
CA GLN A 110 -15.40 -9.34 6.34
C GLN A 110 -15.05 -7.97 5.79
N GLY A 111 -13.99 -7.88 5.00
CA GLY A 111 -13.54 -6.60 4.43
C GLY A 111 -12.68 -5.76 5.39
N ALA A 112 -12.27 -6.34 6.51
CA ALA A 112 -11.40 -5.65 7.47
C ALA A 112 -9.96 -5.66 6.98
N LEU A 113 -9.26 -4.54 7.17
CA LEU A 113 -7.86 -4.41 6.79
C LEU A 113 -6.98 -5.32 7.66
N VAL A 114 -6.17 -6.16 7.02
CA VAL A 114 -5.24 -7.08 7.70
C VAL A 114 -3.79 -6.88 7.29
N GLY A 115 -3.52 -6.15 6.22
CA GLY A 115 -2.15 -5.92 5.76
C GLY A 115 -2.08 -5.02 4.55
N LEU A 116 -0.86 -4.86 4.05
CA LEU A 116 -0.58 -4.10 2.83
C LEU A 116 0.45 -4.86 2.00
N LEU A 117 0.16 -5.02 0.72
CA LEU A 117 1.05 -5.69 -0.21
C LEU A 117 1.59 -4.67 -1.20
N ASP A 118 2.92 -4.64 -1.36
CA ASP A 118 3.53 -3.81 -2.40
C ASP A 118 4.10 -4.68 -3.53
N ASP A 119 4.48 -4.03 -4.61
CA ASP A 119 5.01 -4.72 -5.80
C ASP A 119 6.33 -5.42 -5.52
N ARG A 120 7.16 -4.89 -4.64
CA ARG A 120 8.44 -5.51 -4.29
C ARG A 120 8.26 -6.84 -3.60
N ALA A 121 7.28 -6.94 -2.69
CA ALA A 121 6.99 -8.21 -2.02
C ALA A 121 6.55 -9.28 -3.01
N VAL A 122 5.78 -8.90 -4.03
CA VAL A 122 5.36 -9.84 -5.08
C VAL A 122 6.56 -10.34 -5.88
N VAL A 123 7.46 -9.44 -6.27
CA VAL A 123 8.67 -9.81 -7.01
C VAL A 123 9.55 -10.75 -6.18
N TYR A 124 9.78 -10.43 -4.91
CA TYR A 124 10.62 -11.24 -4.03
C TYR A 124 10.00 -12.58 -3.67
N ALA A 125 8.70 -12.75 -3.87
CA ALA A 125 8.04 -14.02 -3.61
C ALA A 125 8.33 -15.08 -4.68
N VAL A 126 8.89 -14.69 -5.84
CA VAL A 126 9.26 -15.61 -6.91
C VAL A 126 10.72 -16.03 -6.70
N PRO A 127 11.01 -17.29 -6.35
CA PRO A 127 12.37 -17.71 -5.95
C PRO A 127 13.47 -17.38 -6.95
N LYS A 128 13.18 -17.55 -8.26
CA LYS A 128 14.16 -17.26 -9.29
C LYS A 128 14.53 -15.79 -9.36
N LEU A 129 13.51 -14.92 -9.28
CA LEU A 129 13.73 -13.47 -9.28
C LEU A 129 14.38 -13.01 -7.99
N MET A 130 14.04 -13.64 -6.86
CA MET A 130 14.65 -13.35 -5.59
C MET A 130 16.16 -13.59 -5.61
N SER A 131 16.61 -14.71 -6.18
CA SER A 131 18.04 -15.01 -6.30
C SER A 131 18.78 -13.95 -7.11
N ILE A 132 18.20 -13.52 -8.23
CA ILE A 132 18.78 -12.49 -9.10
C ILE A 132 18.85 -11.15 -8.34
N MET A 133 17.80 -10.78 -7.65
CA MET A 133 17.74 -9.52 -6.91
C MET A 133 18.73 -9.50 -5.75
N GLN A 134 18.86 -10.62 -5.03
CA GLN A 134 19.84 -10.72 -3.96
C GLN A 134 21.26 -10.55 -4.48
N GLU A 135 21.60 -11.20 -5.57
CA GLU A 135 22.91 -11.06 -6.22
C GLU A 135 23.16 -9.60 -6.62
N PHE A 136 22.17 -8.95 -7.20
CA PHE A 136 22.25 -7.55 -7.59
C PHE A 136 22.50 -6.64 -6.37
N CYS A 137 21.79 -6.87 -5.28
CA CYS A 137 21.95 -6.08 -4.05
C CYS A 137 23.31 -6.24 -3.40
N LEU A 138 23.90 -7.44 -3.47
CA LEU A 138 25.21 -7.71 -2.88
C LEU A 138 26.37 -7.03 -3.63
N ARG A 139 26.16 -6.58 -4.86
CA ARG A 139 27.17 -5.90 -5.67
C ARG A 139 27.31 -4.41 -5.38
N LYS A 140 26.45 -3.87 -4.55
CA LYS A 140 26.52 -2.45 -4.20
C LYS A 140 27.65 -2.17 -3.20
#